data_fcc96a9df8911a7acc34d0f1af786080
#
_entry.id   fcc96a9df8911a7acc34d0f1af786080
#
_cell.length_a   1.000
_cell.length_b   1.000
_cell.length_c   1.000
_cell.angle_alpha   90.00
_cell.angle_beta   90.00
_cell.angle_gamma   90.00
#
_symmetry.space_group_name_H-M   'P 1'
#
loop_
_entity.id
_entity.type
_entity.pdbx_description
1 polymer ?
#
loop_
_entity_poly.entity_id
_entity_poly.type
_entity_poly.pdbx_seq_one_letter_code
_entity_poly.pdbx_strand_id
1 'polypeptide(L)'
;MKQNVETSAPAREERLHAGIAFGGTCGELRCSLNKGGTCLSTPNRTFSETYGCQFTLSLGIINTLRNAVVVMHGPIGCGYCSTATTGTGKTYKRLRDPGSSGTIWLSSNLDESDVIGGGEEKLKEAVLFADREYRPEIIVVVSSCVPALVGDDVDAILENPQCDTAARLIACNCEGFKTKIMATAYDAAYNGIMKGITEPY
;
A
#
# COMPACT_ATOMS: atom_id res chain seq x y z
N MET A 1 -13.51 31.74 7.99
CA MET A 1 -12.57 31.14 8.95
C MET A 1 -11.47 30.45 8.13
N LYS A 2 -10.28 31.01 8.04
CA LYS A 2 -9.15 30.33 7.36
C LYS A 2 -8.64 29.27 8.34
N GLN A 3 -8.85 28.01 8.03
CA GLN A 3 -8.15 26.93 8.75
C GLN A 3 -6.67 27.05 8.41
N ASN A 4 -5.85 27.33 9.42
CA ASN A 4 -4.41 27.12 9.32
C ASN A 4 -4.18 25.61 9.20
N VAL A 5 -4.04 25.14 7.98
CA VAL A 5 -3.51 23.80 7.74
C VAL A 5 -2.02 23.89 8.05
N GLU A 6 -1.57 23.24 9.12
CA GLU A 6 -0.15 23.09 9.38
C GLU A 6 0.50 22.40 8.16
N THR A 7 1.40 23.12 7.50
CA THR A 7 2.00 22.71 6.23
C THR A 7 3.18 21.75 6.40
N SER A 8 3.57 21.43 7.64
CA SER A 8 4.64 20.49 7.94
C SER A 8 4.11 19.26 8.71
N ALA A 9 4.43 18.06 8.21
CA ALA A 9 4.16 16.84 8.96
C ALA A 9 4.94 16.88 10.28
N PRO A 10 4.35 16.41 11.41
CA PRO A 10 5.04 16.30 12.68
C PRO A 10 6.35 15.54 12.55
N ALA A 11 7.35 15.89 13.37
CA ALA A 11 8.60 15.16 13.38
C ALA A 11 8.38 13.67 13.65
N ARG A 12 9.32 12.85 13.18
CA ARG A 12 9.20 11.37 13.31
C ARG A 12 8.96 10.96 14.76
N GLU A 13 9.66 11.59 15.69
CA GLU A 13 9.56 11.35 17.12
C GLU A 13 8.17 11.68 17.66
N GLU A 14 7.60 12.79 17.27
CA GLU A 14 6.24 13.20 17.64
C GLU A 14 5.18 12.23 17.09
N ARG A 15 5.36 11.77 15.86
CA ARG A 15 4.46 10.77 15.26
C ARG A 15 4.54 9.40 15.93
N LEU A 16 5.72 9.02 16.40
CA LEU A 16 5.92 7.78 17.17
C LEU A 16 5.25 7.86 18.54
N HIS A 17 5.17 9.06 19.14
CA HIS A 17 4.45 9.28 20.40
C HIS A 17 2.93 9.29 20.25
N ALA A 18 2.40 9.55 19.07
CA ALA A 18 0.96 9.53 18.81
C ALA A 18 0.37 8.12 18.69
N GLY A 19 1.22 7.10 18.48
CA GLY A 19 0.78 5.71 18.43
C GLY A 19 0.65 5.12 19.83
N ILE A 20 -0.43 4.40 20.12
CA ILE A 20 -0.69 3.73 21.38
C ILE A 20 -0.33 2.26 21.26
N ALA A 21 0.64 1.77 22.04
CA ALA A 21 0.88 0.36 22.21
C ALA A 21 1.25 0.04 23.65
N PHE A 22 0.85 -1.12 24.05
CA PHE A 22 1.19 -1.69 25.32
C PHE A 22 2.05 -2.94 25.11
N GLY A 23 3.24 -2.93 25.70
CA GLY A 23 4.11 -4.11 25.78
C GLY A 23 4.26 -4.51 27.24
N GLY A 24 3.61 -5.61 27.65
CA GLY A 24 3.66 -6.07 29.03
C GLY A 24 2.64 -7.15 29.33
N THR A 25 2.46 -7.48 30.60
CA THR A 25 1.47 -8.45 31.07
C THR A 25 0.06 -7.86 31.17
N CYS A 26 -0.97 -8.71 31.12
CA CYS A 26 -2.34 -8.28 31.35
C CYS A 26 -2.55 -7.59 32.72
N GLY A 27 -1.76 -7.99 33.72
CA GLY A 27 -1.80 -7.36 35.06
C GLY A 27 -1.30 -5.92 35.02
N GLU A 28 -0.20 -5.65 34.32
CA GLU A 28 0.36 -4.30 34.12
C GLU A 28 -0.59 -3.42 33.32
N LEU A 29 -1.20 -3.98 32.27
CA LEU A 29 -2.23 -3.26 31.50
C LEU A 29 -3.41 -2.84 32.38
N ARG A 30 -3.91 -3.77 33.18
CA ARG A 30 -5.00 -3.50 34.13
C ARG A 30 -4.62 -2.42 35.15
N CYS A 31 -3.39 -2.48 35.70
CA CYS A 31 -2.90 -1.44 36.59
C CYS A 31 -2.78 -0.06 35.93
N SER A 32 -2.30 -0.02 34.69
CA SER A 32 -2.22 1.22 33.91
C SER A 32 -3.58 1.85 33.68
N LEU A 33 -4.57 1.06 33.27
CA LEU A 33 -5.93 1.51 33.02
C LEU A 33 -6.62 2.03 34.31
N ASN A 34 -6.41 1.33 35.45
CA ASN A 34 -6.99 1.72 36.74
C ASN A 34 -6.39 3.00 37.31
N LYS A 35 -5.20 3.41 36.90
CA LYS A 35 -4.55 4.67 37.31
C LYS A 35 -5.00 5.87 36.49
N GLY A 36 -6.04 5.74 35.65
CA GLY A 36 -6.53 6.81 34.79
C GLY A 36 -5.61 7.19 33.64
N GLY A 37 -4.61 6.36 33.37
CA GLY A 37 -3.75 6.48 32.21
C GLY A 37 -4.50 6.15 30.93
N THR A 38 -4.92 7.17 30.19
CA THR A 38 -5.59 6.98 28.90
C THR A 38 -4.61 6.72 27.76
N CYS A 39 -3.31 6.85 28.00
CA CYS A 39 -2.28 6.70 26.99
C CYS A 39 -1.23 5.67 27.42
N LEU A 40 -1.21 4.57 26.72
CA LEU A 40 -0.19 3.53 26.85
C LEU A 40 0.89 3.79 25.82
N SER A 41 1.76 4.78 26.04
CA SER A 41 2.91 5.01 25.17
C SER A 41 4.16 4.33 25.73
N THR A 42 4.79 3.51 24.91
CA THR A 42 6.14 3.01 25.18
C THR A 42 7.14 3.86 24.39
N PRO A 43 8.06 4.57 25.06
CA PRO A 43 9.00 5.47 24.37
C PRO A 43 10.01 4.74 23.47
N ASN A 44 10.19 3.43 23.65
CA ASN A 44 11.19 2.63 22.94
C ASN A 44 10.56 1.66 21.95
N ARG A 45 9.74 2.18 21.05
CA ARG A 45 9.18 1.34 19.97
C ARG A 45 10.19 1.10 18.88
N THR A 46 10.46 -0.16 18.63
CA THR A 46 11.26 -0.61 17.49
C THR A 46 10.39 -1.03 16.30
N PHE A 47 9.12 -1.37 16.51
CA PHE A 47 8.25 -1.90 15.47
C PHE A 47 6.93 -1.12 15.32
N SER A 48 6.37 -1.21 14.12
CA SER A 48 5.03 -0.74 13.83
C SER A 48 3.98 -1.48 14.67
N GLU A 49 2.98 -0.79 15.13
CA GLU A 49 1.84 -1.36 15.87
C GLU A 49 0.76 -1.94 14.98
N THR A 50 0.99 -1.94 13.68
CA THR A 50 0.08 -2.52 12.73
C THR A 50 0.29 -4.02 12.65
N TYR A 51 -0.78 -4.78 12.46
CA TYR A 51 -0.71 -6.21 12.20
C TYR A 51 -0.20 -6.56 10.80
N GLY A 52 0.09 -5.56 9.97
CA GLY A 52 0.58 -5.71 8.61
C GLY A 52 1.44 -4.53 8.18
N CYS A 53 2.25 -4.75 7.16
CA CYS A 53 3.06 -3.68 6.57
C CYS A 53 2.19 -2.74 5.71
N GLN A 54 2.74 -1.58 5.37
CA GLN A 54 2.07 -0.58 4.55
C GLN A 54 1.57 -1.15 3.21
N PHE A 55 2.34 -2.01 2.58
CA PHE A 55 1.95 -2.71 1.37
C PHE A 55 0.64 -3.50 1.55
N THR A 56 0.59 -4.38 2.54
CA THR A 56 -0.61 -5.20 2.81
C THR A 56 -1.82 -4.37 3.19
N LEU A 57 -1.63 -3.33 3.99
CA LEU A 57 -2.73 -2.48 4.46
C LEU A 57 -3.31 -1.60 3.35
N SER A 58 -2.46 -1.08 2.44
CA SER A 58 -2.90 -0.28 1.30
C SER A 58 -3.82 -1.05 0.35
N LEU A 59 -3.60 -2.36 0.24
CA LEU A 59 -4.44 -3.24 -0.59
C LEU A 59 -5.91 -3.25 -0.16
N GLY A 60 -6.19 -3.02 1.12
CA GLY A 60 -7.56 -2.90 1.63
C GLY A 60 -8.33 -1.75 0.99
N ILE A 61 -7.67 -0.61 0.75
CA ILE A 61 -8.25 0.55 0.08
C ILE A 61 -8.30 0.32 -1.44
N ILE A 62 -7.22 -0.15 -2.02
CA ILE A 62 -7.11 -0.38 -3.47
C ILE A 62 -8.17 -1.39 -3.95
N ASN A 63 -8.52 -2.36 -3.11
CA ASN A 63 -9.62 -3.30 -3.37
C ASN A 63 -11.00 -2.64 -3.55
N THR A 64 -11.17 -1.39 -3.18
CA THR A 64 -12.44 -0.68 -3.35
C THR A 64 -12.62 -0.09 -4.75
N LEU A 65 -11.56 -0.03 -5.54
CA LEU A 65 -11.61 0.46 -6.92
C LEU A 65 -12.41 -0.48 -7.81
N ARG A 66 -13.16 0.10 -8.74
CA ARG A 66 -13.93 -0.65 -9.74
C ARG A 66 -13.14 -0.72 -11.05
N ASN A 67 -13.38 -1.79 -11.82
CA ASN A 67 -12.76 -2.00 -13.14
C ASN A 67 -11.24 -1.82 -13.15
N ALA A 68 -10.62 -2.22 -12.03
CA ALA A 68 -9.20 -2.09 -11.81
C ALA A 68 -8.50 -3.45 -11.76
N VAL A 69 -7.33 -3.51 -12.36
CA VAL A 69 -6.34 -4.57 -12.15
C VAL A 69 -5.25 -4.02 -11.24
N VAL A 70 -4.79 -4.81 -10.29
CA VAL A 70 -3.71 -4.44 -9.38
C VAL A 70 -2.48 -5.27 -9.71
N VAL A 71 -1.39 -4.61 -10.01
CA VAL A 71 -0.08 -5.22 -10.22
C VAL A 71 0.75 -4.99 -8.95
N MET A 72 1.03 -6.04 -8.24
CA MET A 72 1.93 -6.03 -7.08
C MET A 72 3.36 -6.10 -7.58
N HIS A 73 4.08 -4.97 -7.50
CA HIS A 73 5.47 -4.93 -7.89
C HIS A 73 6.36 -5.34 -6.72
N GLY A 74 6.94 -6.54 -6.85
CA GLY A 74 7.78 -7.13 -5.83
C GLY A 74 7.87 -8.65 -5.91
N PRO A 75 8.57 -9.28 -4.97
CA PRO A 75 8.67 -10.72 -4.88
C PRO A 75 7.32 -11.38 -4.57
N ILE A 76 7.15 -12.63 -4.99
CA ILE A 76 5.91 -13.39 -4.79
C ILE A 76 5.51 -13.50 -3.31
N GLY A 77 6.47 -13.46 -2.40
CA GLY A 77 6.21 -13.51 -0.95
C GLY A 77 5.34 -12.37 -0.45
N CYS A 78 5.51 -11.15 -1.00
CA CYS A 78 4.67 -10.01 -0.67
C CYS A 78 3.22 -10.24 -1.10
N GLY A 79 3.01 -10.81 -2.29
CA GLY A 79 1.69 -11.20 -2.78
C GLY A 79 1.04 -12.29 -1.92
N TYR A 80 1.80 -13.30 -1.55
CA TYR A 80 1.30 -14.39 -0.70
C TYR A 80 0.86 -13.90 0.68
N CYS A 81 1.66 -13.09 1.35
CA CYS A 81 1.31 -12.51 2.65
C CYS A 81 0.07 -11.62 2.60
N SER A 82 -0.29 -11.12 1.41
CA SER A 82 -1.42 -10.24 1.19
C SER A 82 -2.70 -10.98 0.76
N THR A 83 -2.67 -12.31 0.60
CA THR A 83 -3.82 -13.09 0.09
C THR A 83 -5.07 -12.97 0.94
N ALA A 84 -4.95 -12.88 2.27
CA ALA A 84 -6.10 -12.68 3.16
C ALA A 84 -6.80 -11.35 2.86
N THR A 85 -6.05 -10.26 2.69
CA THR A 85 -6.59 -8.95 2.35
C THR A 85 -7.22 -8.94 0.97
N THR A 86 -6.60 -9.60 -0.01
CA THR A 86 -7.14 -9.71 -1.37
C THR A 86 -8.40 -10.57 -1.40
N GLY A 87 -8.44 -11.67 -0.66
CA GLY A 87 -9.60 -12.55 -0.53
C GLY A 87 -10.80 -11.83 0.10
N THR A 88 -10.58 -11.08 1.15
CA THR A 88 -11.61 -10.25 1.80
C THR A 88 -12.14 -9.19 0.83
N GLY A 89 -11.27 -8.51 0.09
CA GLY A 89 -11.66 -7.53 -0.91
C GLY A 89 -12.53 -8.13 -2.01
N LYS A 90 -12.19 -9.32 -2.52
CA LYS A 90 -13.02 -10.04 -3.50
C LYS A 90 -14.41 -10.37 -2.96
N THR A 91 -14.50 -10.79 -1.71
CA THR A 91 -15.78 -11.10 -1.06
C THR A 91 -16.63 -9.84 -0.91
N TYR A 92 -16.05 -8.75 -0.41
CA TYR A 92 -16.75 -7.47 -0.30
C TYR A 92 -17.26 -6.97 -1.66
N LYS A 93 -16.44 -7.07 -2.70
CA LYS A 93 -16.80 -6.61 -4.04
C LYS A 93 -17.97 -7.42 -4.61
N ARG A 94 -17.97 -8.75 -4.42
CA ARG A 94 -19.08 -9.62 -4.83
C ARG A 94 -20.39 -9.30 -4.10
N LEU A 95 -20.31 -8.94 -2.82
CA LEU A 95 -21.48 -8.58 -2.03
C LEU A 95 -22.08 -7.23 -2.44
N ARG A 96 -21.22 -6.27 -2.80
CA ARG A 96 -21.65 -4.91 -3.22
C ARG A 96 -22.05 -4.82 -4.68
N ASP A 97 -21.50 -5.68 -5.51
CA ASP A 97 -21.69 -5.69 -6.96
C ASP A 97 -21.83 -7.15 -7.42
N PRO A 98 -23.03 -7.74 -7.24
CA PRO A 98 -23.31 -9.10 -7.66
C PRO A 98 -23.13 -9.22 -9.18
N GLY A 99 -22.22 -10.08 -9.61
CA GLY A 99 -21.83 -10.21 -11.02
C GLY A 99 -20.40 -9.74 -11.31
N SER A 100 -19.78 -8.99 -10.40
CA SER A 100 -18.38 -8.65 -10.50
C SER A 100 -17.47 -9.83 -10.18
N SER A 101 -16.44 -10.07 -11.00
CA SER A 101 -15.40 -11.07 -10.73
C SER A 101 -14.48 -10.71 -9.55
N GLY A 102 -14.65 -9.53 -8.98
CA GLY A 102 -13.76 -8.96 -7.95
C GLY A 102 -12.54 -8.28 -8.56
N THR A 103 -11.61 -7.86 -7.71
CA THR A 103 -10.35 -7.26 -8.14
C THR A 103 -9.42 -8.34 -8.64
N ILE A 104 -8.79 -8.10 -9.78
CA ILE A 104 -7.76 -8.98 -10.35
C ILE A 104 -6.42 -8.53 -9.79
N TRP A 105 -5.64 -9.50 -9.34
CA TRP A 105 -4.33 -9.29 -8.75
C TRP A 105 -3.28 -10.03 -9.55
N LEU A 106 -2.27 -9.31 -9.97
CA LEU A 106 -1.09 -9.81 -10.65
C LEU A 106 0.15 -9.49 -9.82
N SER A 107 1.23 -10.18 -10.07
CA SER A 107 2.54 -9.88 -9.48
C SER A 107 3.58 -9.79 -10.57
N SER A 108 4.51 -8.85 -10.46
CA SER A 108 5.71 -8.82 -11.30
C SER A 108 6.68 -9.95 -10.97
N ASN A 109 6.51 -10.58 -9.80
CA ASN A 109 7.26 -11.75 -9.35
C ASN A 109 8.79 -11.59 -9.48
N LEU A 110 9.32 -10.55 -8.83
CA LEU A 110 10.76 -10.30 -8.84
C LEU A 110 11.53 -11.46 -8.20
N ASP A 111 12.59 -11.89 -8.86
CA ASP A 111 13.56 -12.87 -8.38
C ASP A 111 14.90 -12.22 -8.01
N GLU A 112 15.90 -13.05 -7.68
CA GLU A 112 17.20 -12.58 -7.26
C GLU A 112 17.95 -11.81 -8.37
N SER A 113 17.72 -12.13 -9.63
CA SER A 113 18.34 -11.43 -10.75
C SER A 113 17.78 -10.03 -10.93
N ASP A 114 16.48 -9.86 -10.66
CA ASP A 114 15.84 -8.55 -10.70
C ASP A 114 16.26 -7.67 -9.52
N VAL A 115 16.56 -8.26 -8.37
CA VAL A 115 17.11 -7.54 -7.22
C VAL A 115 18.49 -6.95 -7.54
N ILE A 116 19.25 -7.59 -8.43
CA ILE A 116 20.58 -7.11 -8.86
C ILE A 116 20.46 -6.14 -10.03
N GLY A 117 19.60 -6.45 -10.99
CA GLY A 117 19.50 -5.75 -12.26
C GLY A 117 18.41 -4.67 -12.37
N GLY A 118 17.51 -4.61 -11.37
CA GLY A 118 16.29 -3.80 -11.42
C GLY A 118 15.08 -4.58 -11.92
N GLY A 119 13.90 -4.20 -11.46
CA GLY A 119 12.62 -4.85 -11.75
C GLY A 119 11.82 -4.22 -12.89
N GLU A 120 12.38 -3.22 -13.58
CA GLU A 120 11.68 -2.42 -14.58
C GLU A 120 11.03 -3.26 -15.69
N GLU A 121 11.78 -4.17 -16.29
CA GLU A 121 11.28 -4.98 -17.41
C GLU A 121 10.12 -5.89 -16.97
N LYS A 122 10.24 -6.54 -15.82
CA LYS A 122 9.14 -7.37 -15.27
C LYS A 122 7.90 -6.56 -14.92
N LEU A 123 8.09 -5.32 -14.46
CA LEU A 123 6.95 -4.43 -14.21
C LEU A 123 6.24 -4.09 -15.52
N LYS A 124 6.99 -3.70 -16.56
CA LYS A 124 6.43 -3.42 -17.90
C LYS A 124 5.67 -4.61 -18.45
N GLU A 125 6.28 -5.80 -18.42
CA GLU A 125 5.62 -7.03 -18.86
C GLU A 125 4.31 -7.28 -18.12
N ALA A 126 4.28 -7.12 -16.80
CA ALA A 126 3.08 -7.34 -15.99
C ALA A 126 1.98 -6.30 -16.30
N VAL A 127 2.34 -5.04 -16.52
CA VAL A 127 1.40 -3.96 -16.88
C VAL A 127 0.81 -4.20 -18.26
N LEU A 128 1.64 -4.48 -19.27
CA LEU A 128 1.19 -4.78 -20.63
C LEU A 128 0.34 -6.05 -20.70
N PHE A 129 0.70 -7.06 -19.92
CA PHE A 129 -0.12 -8.27 -19.78
C PHE A 129 -1.50 -7.93 -19.19
N ALA A 130 -1.53 -7.12 -18.13
CA ALA A 130 -2.77 -6.70 -17.49
C ALA A 130 -3.71 -5.96 -18.45
N ASP A 131 -3.17 -5.03 -19.24
CA ASP A 131 -3.93 -4.27 -20.22
C ASP A 131 -4.49 -5.17 -21.33
N ARG A 132 -3.65 -6.03 -21.89
CA ARG A 132 -4.03 -6.91 -23.00
C ARG A 132 -5.10 -7.94 -22.62
N GLU A 133 -4.92 -8.61 -21.48
CA GLU A 133 -5.76 -9.73 -21.07
C GLU A 133 -7.08 -9.31 -20.42
N TYR A 134 -7.04 -8.22 -19.64
CA TYR A 134 -8.20 -7.82 -18.83
C TYR A 134 -8.88 -6.53 -19.30
N ARG A 135 -8.20 -5.73 -20.10
CA ARG A 135 -8.70 -4.44 -20.63
C ARG A 135 -9.38 -3.60 -19.56
N PRO A 136 -8.71 -3.33 -18.44
CA PRO A 136 -9.29 -2.58 -17.35
C PRO A 136 -9.35 -1.09 -17.69
N GLU A 137 -10.16 -0.32 -16.95
CA GLU A 137 -10.10 1.13 -17.01
C GLU A 137 -8.88 1.69 -16.28
N ILE A 138 -8.44 0.97 -15.23
CA ILE A 138 -7.34 1.39 -14.35
C ILE A 138 -6.43 0.20 -14.06
N ILE A 139 -5.13 0.43 -14.15
CA ILE A 139 -4.10 -0.48 -13.62
C ILE A 139 -3.40 0.24 -12.48
N VAL A 140 -3.48 -0.33 -11.28
CA VAL A 140 -2.80 0.19 -10.08
C VAL A 140 -1.57 -0.64 -9.82
N VAL A 141 -0.41 -0.02 -9.91
CA VAL A 141 0.86 -0.63 -9.52
C VAL A 141 1.16 -0.31 -8.07
N VAL A 142 1.29 -1.34 -7.25
CA VAL A 142 1.60 -1.21 -5.83
C VAL A 142 3.02 -1.68 -5.59
N SER A 143 3.92 -0.77 -5.27
CA SER A 143 5.32 -1.07 -5.00
C SER A 143 5.52 -1.61 -3.60
N SER A 144 6.29 -2.69 -3.49
CA SER A 144 6.72 -3.29 -2.21
C SER A 144 8.09 -2.76 -1.77
N CYS A 145 8.67 -3.37 -0.73
CA CYS A 145 9.97 -2.97 -0.20
C CYS A 145 11.12 -3.19 -1.18
N VAL A 146 11.11 -4.30 -1.90
CA VAL A 146 12.27 -4.72 -2.71
C VAL A 146 12.52 -3.77 -3.86
N PRO A 147 11.54 -3.43 -4.72
CA PRO A 147 11.75 -2.45 -5.78
C PRO A 147 12.28 -1.12 -5.26
N ALA A 148 11.73 -0.63 -4.16
CA ALA A 148 12.16 0.64 -3.59
C ALA A 148 13.60 0.62 -3.02
N LEU A 149 14.07 -0.53 -2.55
CA LEU A 149 15.45 -0.71 -2.07
C LEU A 149 16.44 -0.86 -3.24
N VAL A 150 16.01 -1.48 -4.32
CA VAL A 150 16.79 -1.62 -5.56
C VAL A 150 16.89 -0.29 -6.31
N GLY A 151 15.89 0.58 -6.13
CA GLY A 151 15.87 1.90 -6.75
C GLY A 151 14.97 1.97 -7.99
N ASP A 152 14.02 1.04 -8.14
CA ASP A 152 13.03 1.12 -9.20
C ASP A 152 12.15 2.36 -8.99
N ASP A 153 12.17 3.27 -9.95
CA ASP A 153 11.29 4.43 -9.98
C ASP A 153 9.99 4.08 -10.72
N VAL A 154 9.02 3.59 -9.95
CA VAL A 154 7.74 3.12 -10.51
C VAL A 154 7.00 4.22 -11.26
N ASP A 155 7.02 5.46 -10.76
CA ASP A 155 6.39 6.59 -11.45
C ASP A 155 7.02 6.80 -12.83
N ALA A 156 8.36 6.86 -12.91
CA ALA A 156 9.09 7.03 -14.18
C ALA A 156 8.90 5.84 -15.14
N ILE A 157 8.84 4.62 -14.61
CA ILE A 157 8.60 3.40 -15.41
C ILE A 157 7.21 3.47 -16.08
N LEU A 158 6.19 3.87 -15.34
CA LEU A 158 4.81 3.97 -15.86
C LEU A 158 4.60 5.16 -16.82
N GLU A 159 5.39 6.22 -16.70
CA GLU A 159 5.39 7.35 -17.63
C GLU A 159 6.14 7.05 -18.94
N ASN A 160 6.87 5.96 -18.99
CA ASN A 160 7.63 5.57 -20.17
C ASN A 160 6.69 5.19 -21.33
N PRO A 161 6.88 5.74 -22.55
CA PRO A 161 6.08 5.38 -23.74
C PRO A 161 6.05 3.87 -24.07
N GLN A 162 7.00 3.09 -23.58
CA GLN A 162 6.98 1.63 -23.73
C GLN A 162 5.90 0.94 -22.89
N CYS A 163 5.31 1.64 -21.90
CA CYS A 163 4.14 1.21 -21.16
C CYS A 163 2.86 1.79 -21.77
N ASP A 164 2.79 1.91 -23.10
CA ASP A 164 1.60 2.40 -23.79
C ASP A 164 0.43 1.43 -23.61
N THR A 165 -0.52 1.83 -22.77
CA THR A 165 -1.70 1.07 -22.41
C THR A 165 -2.96 1.91 -22.64
N ALA A 166 -4.09 1.24 -22.91
CA ALA A 166 -5.39 1.91 -22.95
C ALA A 166 -5.90 2.25 -21.54
N ALA A 167 -5.45 1.53 -20.54
CA ALA A 167 -5.80 1.76 -19.15
C ALA A 167 -5.05 2.95 -18.56
N ARG A 168 -5.69 3.65 -17.62
CA ARG A 168 -5.00 4.66 -16.79
C ARG A 168 -4.09 3.98 -15.79
N LEU A 169 -2.81 4.35 -15.79
CA LEU A 169 -1.80 3.80 -14.88
C LEU A 169 -1.70 4.64 -13.61
N ILE A 170 -1.66 3.99 -12.47
CA ILE A 170 -1.56 4.63 -11.15
C ILE A 170 -0.45 3.96 -10.34
N ALA A 171 0.54 4.73 -9.93
CA ALA A 171 1.58 4.29 -9.00
C ALA A 171 1.15 4.50 -7.55
N CYS A 172 1.30 3.46 -6.72
CA CYS A 172 1.11 3.51 -5.28
C CYS A 172 2.38 3.01 -4.59
N ASN A 173 3.21 3.91 -4.12
CA ASN A 173 4.46 3.60 -3.44
C ASN A 173 4.18 3.25 -1.97
N CYS A 174 4.06 1.94 -1.69
CA CYS A 174 3.59 1.41 -0.41
C CYS A 174 4.63 0.53 0.29
N GLU A 175 5.86 0.98 0.33
CA GLU A 175 6.99 0.23 0.88
C GLU A 175 6.81 -0.06 2.37
N GLY A 176 6.83 -1.33 2.73
CA GLY A 176 6.56 -1.79 4.09
C GLY A 176 7.47 -1.20 5.16
N PHE A 177 8.75 -0.92 4.83
CA PHE A 177 9.68 -0.32 5.77
C PHE A 177 9.36 1.16 6.11
N LYS A 178 8.49 1.81 5.35
CA LYS A 178 7.97 3.15 5.66
C LYS A 178 6.79 3.12 6.63
N THR A 179 6.28 1.93 6.95
CA THR A 179 5.13 1.77 7.85
C THR A 179 5.46 2.27 9.25
N LYS A 180 4.59 3.10 9.80
CA LYS A 180 4.68 3.59 11.18
C LYS A 180 3.44 3.27 11.97
N ILE A 181 2.30 3.60 11.41
CA ILE A 181 0.97 3.31 11.93
C ILE A 181 0.08 2.90 10.74
N MET A 182 -1.09 2.35 11.01
CA MET A 182 -2.04 1.94 9.96
C MET A 182 -2.38 3.10 9.00
N ALA A 183 -2.51 4.30 9.51
CA ALA A 183 -2.83 5.48 8.71
C ALA A 183 -1.79 5.77 7.62
N THR A 184 -0.51 5.45 7.83
CA THR A 184 0.53 5.66 6.80
C THR A 184 0.27 4.86 5.53
N ALA A 185 -0.32 3.67 5.66
CA ALA A 185 -0.70 2.85 4.50
C ALA A 185 -1.87 3.47 3.73
N TYR A 186 -2.82 4.00 4.47
CA TYR A 186 -3.98 4.66 3.87
C TYR A 186 -3.60 5.95 3.17
N ASP A 187 -2.74 6.76 3.79
CA ASP A 187 -2.21 7.98 3.18
C ASP A 187 -1.47 7.69 1.89
N ALA A 188 -0.62 6.67 1.87
CA ALA A 188 0.12 6.27 0.67
C ALA A 188 -0.81 5.83 -0.47
N ALA A 189 -1.81 4.99 -0.15
CA ALA A 189 -2.78 4.52 -1.13
C ALA A 189 -3.65 5.66 -1.69
N TYR A 190 -4.19 6.50 -0.81
CA TYR A 190 -5.00 7.64 -1.24
C TYR A 190 -4.19 8.66 -2.04
N ASN A 191 -2.96 8.94 -1.64
CA ASN A 191 -2.10 9.86 -2.38
C ASN A 191 -1.84 9.34 -3.81
N GLY A 192 -1.48 8.06 -3.97
CA GLY A 192 -1.28 7.46 -5.29
C GLY A 192 -2.54 7.50 -6.14
N ILE A 193 -3.68 7.09 -5.59
CA ILE A 193 -4.96 7.10 -6.28
C ILE A 193 -5.36 8.54 -6.70
N MET A 194 -5.27 9.49 -5.79
CA MET A 194 -5.64 10.88 -6.08
C MET A 194 -4.74 11.50 -7.14
N LYS A 195 -3.43 11.29 -7.07
CA LYS A 195 -2.50 11.73 -8.12
C LYS A 195 -2.85 11.15 -9.49
N GLY A 196 -3.21 9.86 -9.52
CA GLY A 196 -3.50 9.18 -10.77
C GLY A 196 -4.89 9.46 -11.35
N ILE A 197 -5.87 9.89 -10.55
CA ILE A 197 -7.25 10.11 -11.01
C ILE A 197 -7.54 11.60 -11.27
N THR A 198 -6.97 12.49 -10.46
CA THR A 198 -7.21 13.93 -10.59
C THR A 198 -6.37 14.51 -11.72
N GLU A 199 -7.03 15.28 -12.58
CA GLU A 199 -6.32 16.12 -13.55
C GLU A 199 -5.75 17.36 -12.85
N PRO A 200 -4.56 17.81 -13.24
CA PRO A 200 -4.04 19.08 -12.72
C PRO A 200 -4.99 20.23 -13.13
N TYR A 201 -5.30 21.07 -12.14
CA TYR A 201 -6.05 22.31 -12.35
C TYR A 201 -5.24 23.29 -13.17
#